data_6c43ebc8b15f659296ef74edb7d2d7e9
#
_entry.id   6c43ebc8b15f659296ef74edb7d2d7e9
#
_cell.length_a   1.000
_cell.length_b   1.000
_cell.length_c   1.000
_cell.angle_alpha   90.00
_cell.angle_beta   90.00
_cell.angle_gamma   90.00
#
_symmetry.space_group_name_H-M   'P 1'
#
loop_
_entity.id
_entity.type
_entity.pdbx_description
1 polymer ?
#
loop_
_entity_poly.entity_id
_entity_poly.type
_entity_poly.pdbx_seq_one_letter_code
_entity_poly.pdbx_strand_id
1 'polypeptide(L)'
;MPDADAVADAIARNTRHLRTERSWSLDHLATRSGVSKGMLVQIEQARTNPSIGTLCRVADAFGVTLAQLVELADESSVRVVDPTEVVRLWGGADGSGGDLLVGTDRNEHVELWRWHLAATDQHHSEGHVPGTRELITVLAGTLTLEVGDAAHEVRAGGAVLFEADRPHTYRNRHKRTIEMVMVV
;
A
#
# COMPACT_ATOMS: atom_id res chain seq x y z
N MET A 1 10.65 26.54 -2.77
CA MET A 1 9.82 26.64 -1.55
C MET A 1 8.41 26.29 -1.97
N PRO A 2 7.70 25.41 -1.26
CA PRO A 2 6.31 25.13 -1.58
C PRO A 2 5.50 26.44 -1.48
N ASP A 3 4.58 26.63 -2.44
CA ASP A 3 3.65 27.75 -2.44
C ASP A 3 2.69 27.63 -1.24
N ALA A 4 2.31 28.76 -0.64
CA ALA A 4 1.40 28.77 0.49
C ALA A 4 0.03 28.16 0.14
N ASP A 5 -0.42 28.33 -1.11
CA ASP A 5 -1.65 27.75 -1.61
C ASP A 5 -1.54 26.22 -1.71
N ALA A 6 -0.41 25.69 -2.18
CA ALA A 6 -0.16 24.24 -2.22
C ALA A 6 -0.19 23.60 -0.82
N VAL A 7 0.34 24.30 0.18
CA VAL A 7 0.27 23.84 1.59
C VAL A 7 -1.16 23.87 2.11
N ALA A 8 -1.93 24.92 1.83
CA ALA A 8 -3.33 25.02 2.23
C ALA A 8 -4.17 23.91 1.60
N ASP A 9 -3.96 23.61 0.33
CA ASP A 9 -4.61 22.51 -0.39
C ASP A 9 -4.24 21.14 0.19
N ALA A 10 -2.97 20.93 0.55
CA ALA A 10 -2.54 19.71 1.20
C ALA A 10 -3.23 19.50 2.56
N ILE A 11 -3.27 20.54 3.39
CA ILE A 11 -3.97 20.51 4.69
C ILE A 11 -5.45 20.18 4.49
N ALA A 12 -6.10 20.79 3.50
CA ALA A 12 -7.51 20.57 3.19
C ALA A 12 -7.76 19.10 2.78
N ARG A 13 -6.99 18.58 1.84
CA ARG A 13 -7.07 17.18 1.38
C ARG A 13 -6.81 16.20 2.52
N ASN A 14 -5.71 16.36 3.25
CA ASN A 14 -5.32 15.44 4.31
C ASN A 14 -6.33 15.45 5.47
N THR A 15 -6.80 16.63 5.89
CA THR A 15 -7.84 16.73 6.92
C THR A 15 -9.12 16.02 6.51
N ARG A 16 -9.60 16.27 5.28
CA ARG A 16 -10.81 15.65 4.75
C ARG A 16 -10.63 14.13 4.58
N HIS A 17 -9.49 13.69 4.09
CA HIS A 17 -9.16 12.28 3.92
C HIS A 17 -9.18 11.55 5.26
N LEU A 18 -8.40 12.01 6.24
CA LEU A 18 -8.32 11.43 7.59
C LEU A 18 -9.68 11.37 8.30
N ARG A 19 -10.52 12.37 8.07
CA ARG A 19 -11.89 12.39 8.62
C ARG A 19 -12.80 11.37 7.95
N THR A 20 -12.80 11.32 6.63
CA THR A 20 -13.68 10.41 5.86
C THR A 20 -13.29 8.96 6.02
N GLU A 21 -12.00 8.65 6.05
CA GLU A 21 -11.45 7.33 6.33
C GLU A 21 -11.98 6.78 7.68
N ARG A 22 -12.05 7.63 8.70
CA ARG A 22 -12.60 7.26 10.02
C ARG A 22 -14.13 7.33 10.07
N SER A 23 -14.79 7.62 8.96
CA SER A 23 -16.25 7.84 8.90
C SER A 23 -16.75 8.91 9.88
N TRP A 24 -15.95 9.93 10.17
CA TRP A 24 -16.31 11.00 11.10
C TRP A 24 -17.08 12.12 10.41
N SER A 25 -18.09 12.64 11.09
CA SER A 25 -18.71 13.90 10.71
C SER A 25 -17.82 15.09 11.11
N LEU A 26 -18.05 16.26 10.51
CA LEU A 26 -17.40 17.50 10.94
C LEU A 26 -17.72 17.86 12.40
N ASP A 27 -18.91 17.54 12.88
CA ASP A 27 -19.27 17.74 14.29
C ASP A 27 -18.46 16.84 15.21
N HIS A 28 -18.22 15.58 14.80
CA HIS A 28 -17.38 14.65 15.55
C HIS A 28 -15.95 15.16 15.64
N LEU A 29 -15.37 15.58 14.51
CA LEU A 29 -14.03 16.15 14.49
C LEU A 29 -13.93 17.44 15.31
N ALA A 30 -14.94 18.32 15.27
CA ALA A 30 -15.00 19.54 16.07
C ALA A 30 -14.96 19.24 17.58
N THR A 31 -15.74 18.24 18.00
CA THR A 31 -15.77 17.82 19.41
C THR A 31 -14.42 17.26 19.86
N ARG A 32 -13.76 16.44 19.02
CA ARG A 32 -12.47 15.82 19.37
C ARG A 32 -11.31 16.80 19.35
N SER A 33 -11.28 17.70 18.37
CA SER A 33 -10.17 18.65 18.20
C SER A 33 -10.31 19.92 19.02
N GLY A 34 -11.51 20.23 19.51
CA GLY A 34 -11.81 21.53 20.11
C GLY A 34 -11.74 22.70 19.12
N VAL A 35 -11.79 22.41 17.81
CA VAL A 35 -11.85 23.41 16.73
C VAL A 35 -13.27 23.54 16.24
N SER A 36 -13.75 24.79 16.06
CA SER A 36 -15.12 25.01 15.64
C SER A 36 -15.43 24.36 14.29
N LYS A 37 -16.66 23.82 14.12
CA LYS A 37 -17.10 23.23 12.85
C LYS A 37 -16.91 24.19 11.67
N GLY A 38 -17.20 25.49 11.86
CA GLY A 38 -17.03 26.50 10.81
C GLY A 38 -15.55 26.62 10.36
N MET A 39 -14.61 26.58 11.30
CA MET A 39 -13.18 26.56 10.99
C MET A 39 -12.77 25.30 10.25
N LEU A 40 -13.27 24.13 10.68
CA LEU A 40 -12.98 22.86 9.99
C LEU A 40 -13.52 22.83 8.57
N VAL A 41 -14.71 23.39 8.34
CA VAL A 41 -15.25 23.56 6.97
C VAL A 41 -14.32 24.42 6.11
N GLN A 42 -13.84 25.55 6.65
CA GLN A 42 -12.92 26.42 5.93
C GLN A 42 -11.58 25.75 5.68
N ILE A 43 -11.05 24.98 6.64
CA ILE A 43 -9.84 24.18 6.48
C ILE A 43 -10.01 23.16 5.33
N GLU A 44 -11.07 22.35 5.35
CA GLU A 44 -11.31 21.32 4.32
C GLU A 44 -11.65 21.91 2.93
N GLN A 45 -11.92 23.18 2.84
CA GLN A 45 -12.14 23.91 1.58
C GLN A 45 -10.95 24.75 1.13
N ALA A 46 -9.82 24.66 1.83
CA ALA A 46 -8.62 25.51 1.62
C ALA A 46 -8.92 27.02 1.60
N ARG A 47 -9.95 27.47 2.38
CA ARG A 47 -10.41 28.85 2.41
C ARG A 47 -9.86 29.66 3.59
N THR A 48 -8.93 29.08 4.34
CA THR A 48 -8.30 29.71 5.50
C THR A 48 -6.88 29.23 5.66
N ASN A 49 -6.07 30.05 6.30
CA ASN A 49 -4.75 29.67 6.74
C ASN A 49 -4.78 29.48 8.27
N PRO A 50 -5.02 28.26 8.76
CA PRO A 50 -5.14 28.01 10.19
C PRO A 50 -3.81 28.19 10.90
N SER A 51 -3.86 28.64 12.15
CA SER A 51 -2.66 28.72 12.99
C SER A 51 -2.07 27.32 13.23
N ILE A 52 -0.74 27.26 13.48
CA ILE A 52 -0.05 26.01 13.85
C ILE A 52 -0.75 25.35 15.06
N GLY A 53 -1.16 26.11 16.06
CA GLY A 53 -1.87 25.57 17.22
C GLY A 53 -3.24 24.95 16.85
N THR A 54 -3.92 25.47 15.82
CA THR A 54 -5.15 24.87 15.30
C THR A 54 -4.84 23.56 14.57
N LEU A 55 -3.79 23.55 13.76
CA LEU A 55 -3.36 22.34 13.04
C LEU A 55 -2.90 21.24 14.00
N CYS A 56 -2.16 21.59 15.05
CA CYS A 56 -1.77 20.62 16.08
C CYS A 56 -2.99 19.96 16.73
N ARG A 57 -4.02 20.74 17.12
CA ARG A 57 -5.23 20.17 17.70
C ARG A 57 -5.98 19.25 16.74
N VAL A 58 -5.98 19.57 15.45
CA VAL A 58 -6.59 18.71 14.43
C VAL A 58 -5.78 17.43 14.24
N ALA A 59 -4.44 17.53 14.18
CA ALA A 59 -3.55 16.37 14.08
C ALA A 59 -3.68 15.46 15.31
N ASP A 60 -3.68 16.02 16.52
CA ASP A 60 -3.88 15.28 17.77
C ASP A 60 -5.22 14.55 17.81
N ALA A 61 -6.29 15.18 17.31
CA ALA A 61 -7.60 14.54 17.24
C ALA A 61 -7.60 13.30 16.34
N PHE A 62 -6.81 13.32 15.28
CA PHE A 62 -6.61 12.17 14.38
C PHE A 62 -5.57 11.16 14.90
N GLY A 63 -4.72 11.52 15.85
CA GLY A 63 -3.60 10.70 16.29
C GLY A 63 -2.46 10.65 15.26
N VAL A 64 -2.28 11.71 14.48
CA VAL A 64 -1.22 11.85 13.47
C VAL A 64 -0.27 13.00 13.84
N THR A 65 0.89 13.06 13.21
CA THR A 65 1.81 14.19 13.38
C THR A 65 1.36 15.40 12.56
N LEU A 66 1.78 16.60 12.97
CA LEU A 66 1.59 17.80 12.15
C LEU A 66 2.22 17.66 10.76
N ALA A 67 3.37 17.00 10.66
CA ALA A 67 4.03 16.73 9.39
C ALA A 67 3.11 15.95 8.42
N GLN A 68 2.46 14.89 8.90
CA GLN A 68 1.49 14.14 8.10
C GLN A 68 0.28 14.97 7.67
N LEU A 69 -0.14 15.93 8.49
CA LEU A 69 -1.28 16.80 8.15
C LEU A 69 -0.92 17.83 7.06
N VAL A 70 0.33 18.31 7.03
CA VAL A 70 0.83 19.31 6.07
C VAL A 70 1.57 18.68 4.89
N GLU A 71 1.71 17.38 4.85
CA GLU A 71 2.43 16.66 3.80
C GLU A 71 1.83 17.00 2.43
N LEU A 72 2.67 17.54 1.56
CA LEU A 72 2.30 17.78 0.18
C LEU A 72 2.12 16.41 -0.48
N ALA A 73 0.93 16.13 -0.99
CA ALA A 73 0.80 15.01 -1.90
C ALA A 73 1.74 15.26 -3.08
N ASP A 74 2.48 14.25 -3.45
CA ASP A 74 3.10 14.26 -4.77
C ASP A 74 1.93 14.40 -5.75
N GLU A 75 1.85 15.51 -6.47
CA GLU A 75 0.70 15.84 -7.36
C GLU A 75 0.58 14.90 -8.56
N SER A 76 1.52 14.00 -8.71
CA SER A 76 1.46 12.98 -9.72
C SER A 76 0.43 11.92 -9.33
N SER A 77 -0.77 12.00 -9.93
CA SER A 77 -1.74 10.89 -9.90
C SER A 77 -1.20 9.63 -10.62
N VAL A 78 0.01 9.72 -11.19
CA VAL A 78 0.69 8.66 -11.92
C VAL A 78 2.12 8.55 -11.39
N ARG A 79 2.46 7.38 -10.84
CA ARG A 79 3.82 7.00 -10.51
C ARG A 79 4.35 6.04 -11.57
N VAL A 80 5.38 6.45 -12.28
CA VAL A 80 6.12 5.60 -13.20
C VAL A 80 7.42 5.19 -12.50
N VAL A 81 7.66 3.89 -12.39
CA VAL A 81 8.88 3.34 -11.82
C VAL A 81 9.76 2.86 -12.98
N ASP A 82 10.95 3.44 -13.10
CA ASP A 82 11.93 3.01 -14.10
C ASP A 82 12.46 1.61 -13.73
N PRO A 83 12.75 0.72 -14.70
CA PRO A 83 13.33 -0.58 -14.43
C PRO A 83 14.58 -0.58 -13.55
N THR A 84 15.35 0.52 -13.53
CA THR A 84 16.54 0.70 -12.68
C THR A 84 16.20 1.03 -11.22
N GLU A 85 14.96 1.44 -10.93
CA GLU A 85 14.47 1.75 -9.59
C GLU A 85 13.80 0.55 -8.91
N VAL A 86 13.57 -0.53 -9.66
CA VAL A 86 12.96 -1.76 -9.14
C VAL A 86 13.87 -2.39 -8.08
N VAL A 87 13.30 -2.68 -6.92
CA VAL A 87 14.05 -3.20 -5.77
C VAL A 87 13.86 -4.70 -5.66
N ARG A 88 14.96 -5.45 -5.73
CA ARG A 88 14.95 -6.87 -5.38
C ARG A 88 14.99 -7.03 -3.87
N LEU A 89 13.91 -7.54 -3.31
CA LEU A 89 13.77 -7.75 -1.86
C LEU A 89 14.03 -9.19 -1.45
N TRP A 90 13.91 -10.15 -2.37
CA TRP A 90 14.27 -11.53 -2.13
C TRP A 90 15.12 -12.08 -3.29
N GLY A 91 16.11 -12.88 -2.96
CA GLY A 91 16.95 -13.62 -3.91
C GLY A 91 17.19 -15.03 -3.41
N GLY A 92 16.81 -16.01 -4.22
CA GLY A 92 17.05 -17.44 -3.99
C GLY A 92 18.25 -17.95 -4.80
N ALA A 93 18.38 -19.28 -4.84
CA ALA A 93 19.38 -19.95 -5.64
C ALA A 93 19.10 -19.79 -7.14
N ASP A 94 20.15 -19.97 -7.95
CA ASP A 94 20.06 -20.06 -9.42
C ASP A 94 19.32 -18.91 -10.12
N GLY A 95 19.35 -17.71 -9.50
CA GLY A 95 18.73 -16.52 -10.06
C GLY A 95 17.26 -16.32 -9.70
N SER A 96 16.67 -17.14 -8.85
CA SER A 96 15.35 -16.86 -8.29
C SER A 96 15.28 -15.50 -7.61
N GLY A 97 14.14 -14.85 -7.64
CA GLY A 97 14.00 -13.53 -7.03
C GLY A 97 12.58 -13.01 -6.98
N GLY A 98 12.33 -12.15 -6.01
CA GLY A 98 11.13 -11.33 -5.85
C GLY A 98 11.50 -9.86 -5.93
N ASP A 99 10.99 -9.18 -6.94
CA ASP A 99 11.23 -7.77 -7.22
C ASP A 99 9.95 -6.98 -6.91
N LEU A 100 10.03 -6.01 -5.99
CA LEU A 100 8.97 -5.04 -5.76
C LEU A 100 9.00 -4.02 -6.90
N LEU A 101 7.96 -3.99 -7.71
CA LEU A 101 7.85 -3.09 -8.86
C LEU A 101 7.35 -1.72 -8.43
N VAL A 102 6.26 -1.69 -7.69
CA VAL A 102 5.63 -0.47 -7.17
C VAL A 102 4.71 -0.82 -6.01
N GLY A 103 4.60 0.06 -5.05
CA GLY A 103 3.64 -0.03 -3.95
C GLY A 103 2.96 1.30 -3.70
N THR A 104 1.85 1.30 -2.99
CA THR A 104 1.17 2.52 -2.54
C THR A 104 1.88 3.10 -1.32
N ASP A 105 1.97 4.41 -1.24
CA ASP A 105 2.67 5.13 -0.15
C ASP A 105 1.76 5.40 1.06
N ARG A 106 0.46 5.11 1.00
CA ARG A 106 -0.54 5.50 2.00
C ARG A 106 -1.52 4.38 2.29
N ASN A 107 -2.12 4.42 3.44
CA ASN A 107 -3.16 3.61 4.09
C ASN A 107 -3.80 2.41 3.36
N GLU A 108 -3.68 2.33 2.07
CA GLU A 108 -4.00 1.17 1.26
C GLU A 108 -2.68 0.49 0.90
N HIS A 109 -2.40 -0.63 1.55
CA HIS A 109 -1.23 -1.42 1.23
C HIS A 109 -1.53 -2.25 -0.03
N VAL A 110 -1.15 -1.72 -1.16
CA VAL A 110 -1.17 -2.46 -2.43
C VAL A 110 0.24 -2.47 -2.98
N GLU A 111 0.77 -3.65 -3.20
CA GLU A 111 2.11 -3.87 -3.73
C GLU A 111 2.03 -4.72 -4.98
N LEU A 112 2.72 -4.31 -6.04
CA LEU A 112 2.88 -5.06 -7.27
C LEU A 112 4.28 -5.66 -7.30
N TRP A 113 4.34 -6.97 -7.41
CA TRP A 113 5.56 -7.75 -7.41
C TRP A 113 5.75 -8.52 -8.71
N ARG A 114 6.99 -8.70 -9.11
CA ARG A 114 7.40 -9.67 -10.12
C ARG A 114 8.27 -10.73 -9.48
N TRP A 115 7.91 -11.97 -9.71
CA TRP A 115 8.63 -13.12 -9.18
C TRP A 115 9.10 -14.03 -10.29
N HIS A 116 10.28 -14.59 -10.09
CA HIS A 116 10.77 -15.72 -10.87
C HIS A 116 11.38 -16.75 -9.93
N LEU A 117 11.02 -18.00 -10.14
CA LEU A 117 11.55 -19.15 -9.40
C LEU A 117 12.24 -20.08 -10.38
N ALA A 118 13.53 -20.28 -10.17
CA ALA A 118 14.33 -21.25 -10.92
C ALA A 118 13.79 -22.68 -10.73
N ALA A 119 14.28 -23.60 -11.54
CA ALA A 119 13.90 -25.01 -11.43
C ALA A 119 14.14 -25.55 -10.02
N THR A 120 13.16 -26.22 -9.44
CA THR A 120 13.20 -26.85 -8.12
C THR A 120 13.36 -25.91 -6.92
N ASP A 121 13.34 -24.61 -7.13
CA ASP A 121 13.43 -23.61 -6.06
C ASP A 121 12.05 -23.30 -5.44
N GLN A 122 12.09 -22.68 -4.27
CA GLN A 122 10.87 -22.30 -3.51
C GLN A 122 11.14 -21.06 -2.67
N HIS A 123 10.07 -20.35 -2.38
CA HIS A 123 10.06 -19.30 -1.38
C HIS A 123 8.98 -19.60 -0.34
N HIS A 124 9.37 -19.62 0.93
CA HIS A 124 8.46 -19.72 2.05
C HIS A 124 8.17 -18.34 2.61
N SER A 125 6.90 -18.00 2.76
CA SER A 125 6.43 -16.78 3.40
C SER A 125 5.71 -17.11 4.69
N GLU A 126 6.02 -16.39 5.74
CA GLU A 126 5.18 -16.37 6.96
C GLU A 126 3.83 -15.72 6.65
N GLY A 127 2.85 -15.96 7.51
CA GLY A 127 1.54 -15.31 7.35
C GLY A 127 1.63 -13.80 7.51
N HIS A 128 0.99 -13.09 6.61
CA HIS A 128 0.84 -11.63 6.68
C HIS A 128 -0.16 -11.23 7.77
N VAL A 129 -0.38 -9.92 7.94
CA VAL A 129 -1.41 -9.42 8.86
C VAL A 129 -2.81 -9.92 8.44
N PRO A 130 -3.71 -10.18 9.41
CA PRO A 130 -5.06 -10.66 9.11
C PRO A 130 -5.79 -9.78 8.09
N GLY A 131 -6.41 -10.42 7.10
CA GLY A 131 -7.13 -9.77 6.01
C GLY A 131 -6.29 -9.50 4.74
N THR A 132 -4.98 -9.75 4.78
CA THR A 132 -4.14 -9.68 3.59
C THR A 132 -4.54 -10.77 2.59
N ARG A 133 -4.64 -10.38 1.33
CA ARG A 133 -4.90 -11.28 0.21
C ARG A 133 -3.83 -11.12 -0.85
N GLU A 134 -3.51 -12.23 -1.49
CA GLU A 134 -2.62 -12.22 -2.63
C GLU A 134 -3.34 -12.69 -3.89
N LEU A 135 -3.09 -11.95 -4.96
CA LEU A 135 -3.55 -12.27 -6.30
C LEU A 135 -2.33 -12.57 -7.16
N ILE A 136 -2.24 -13.78 -7.70
CA ILE A 136 -1.09 -14.18 -8.51
C ILE A 136 -1.59 -14.57 -9.90
N THR A 137 -0.92 -14.07 -10.93
CA THR A 137 -1.03 -14.60 -12.29
C THR A 137 0.30 -15.18 -12.74
N VAL A 138 0.26 -16.41 -13.27
CA VAL A 138 1.44 -17.11 -13.75
C VAL A 138 1.62 -16.80 -15.25
N LEU A 139 2.76 -16.20 -15.59
CA LEU A 139 3.10 -15.83 -16.98
C LEU A 139 3.80 -16.97 -17.71
N ALA A 140 4.67 -17.71 -16.98
CA ALA A 140 5.39 -18.87 -17.54
C ALA A 140 5.58 -19.96 -16.48
N GLY A 141 5.63 -21.21 -16.92
CA GLY A 141 5.83 -22.37 -16.03
C GLY A 141 4.53 -22.84 -15.36
N THR A 142 4.68 -23.52 -14.22
CA THR A 142 3.59 -24.00 -13.38
C THR A 142 3.98 -23.78 -11.92
N LEU A 143 3.23 -22.95 -11.24
CA LEU A 143 3.38 -22.68 -9.80
C LEU A 143 2.67 -23.77 -9.01
N THR A 144 3.35 -24.33 -8.02
CA THR A 144 2.70 -25.03 -6.91
C THR A 144 2.62 -24.07 -5.73
N LEU A 145 1.41 -23.64 -5.40
CA LEU A 145 1.12 -22.83 -4.21
C LEU A 145 0.67 -23.76 -3.08
N GLU A 146 1.41 -23.76 -2.00
CA GLU A 146 1.09 -24.51 -0.77
C GLU A 146 0.57 -23.52 0.28
N VAL A 147 -0.66 -23.73 0.79
CA VAL A 147 -1.29 -22.93 1.84
C VAL A 147 -1.83 -23.87 2.90
N GLY A 148 -1.27 -23.83 4.10
CA GLY A 148 -1.54 -24.84 5.11
C GLY A 148 -1.20 -26.23 4.58
N ASP A 149 -2.14 -27.17 4.68
CA ASP A 149 -1.98 -28.57 4.23
C ASP A 149 -2.36 -28.78 2.75
N ALA A 150 -2.83 -27.75 2.05
CA ALA A 150 -3.29 -27.84 0.69
C ALA A 150 -2.25 -27.35 -0.33
N ALA A 151 -2.13 -28.06 -1.45
CA ALA A 151 -1.28 -27.66 -2.57
C ALA A 151 -2.13 -27.47 -3.83
N HIS A 152 -1.92 -26.35 -4.51
CA HIS A 152 -2.65 -25.96 -5.71
C HIS A 152 -1.69 -25.72 -6.86
N GLU A 153 -1.98 -26.27 -8.03
CA GLU A 153 -1.21 -26.00 -9.24
C GLU A 153 -1.86 -24.89 -10.06
N VAL A 154 -1.08 -23.88 -10.41
CA VAL A 154 -1.49 -22.78 -11.28
C VAL A 154 -0.56 -22.78 -12.50
N ARG A 155 -1.10 -23.03 -13.68
CA ARG A 155 -0.34 -23.07 -14.94
C ARG A 155 -0.25 -21.68 -15.57
N ALA A 156 0.70 -21.50 -16.47
CA ALA A 156 0.81 -20.29 -17.28
C ALA A 156 -0.53 -19.89 -17.90
N GLY A 157 -0.90 -18.62 -17.77
CA GLY A 157 -2.21 -18.07 -18.15
C GLY A 157 -3.29 -18.21 -17.06
N GLY A 158 -3.03 -18.97 -16.00
CA GLY A 158 -3.93 -19.09 -14.84
C GLY A 158 -3.66 -18.04 -13.77
N ALA A 159 -4.62 -17.89 -12.87
CA ALA A 159 -4.50 -17.02 -11.73
C ALA A 159 -5.07 -17.70 -10.47
N VAL A 160 -4.62 -17.21 -9.30
CA VAL A 160 -5.11 -17.65 -8.00
C VAL A 160 -5.25 -16.42 -7.09
N LEU A 161 -6.28 -16.46 -6.23
CA LEU A 161 -6.50 -15.55 -5.12
C LEU A 161 -6.58 -16.38 -3.84
N PHE A 162 -5.87 -15.99 -2.80
CA PHE A 162 -5.96 -16.66 -1.49
C PHE A 162 -5.79 -15.67 -0.34
N GLU A 163 -6.21 -16.08 0.85
CA GLU A 163 -5.96 -15.36 2.10
C GLU A 163 -4.55 -15.70 2.57
N ALA A 164 -3.67 -14.68 2.58
CA ALA A 164 -2.25 -14.81 2.87
C ALA A 164 -1.89 -14.56 4.35
N ASP A 165 -2.88 -14.58 5.25
CA ASP A 165 -2.74 -14.41 6.69
C ASP A 165 -2.19 -15.66 7.42
N ARG A 166 -1.79 -16.67 6.67
CA ARG A 166 -1.20 -17.93 7.14
C ARG A 166 0.05 -18.29 6.36
N PRO A 167 0.94 -19.13 6.92
CA PRO A 167 2.15 -19.57 6.22
C PRO A 167 1.81 -20.22 4.89
N HIS A 168 2.58 -19.84 3.87
CA HIS A 168 2.40 -20.34 2.52
C HIS A 168 3.74 -20.45 1.79
N THR A 169 3.78 -21.25 0.73
CA THR A 169 5.00 -21.50 -0.02
C THR A 169 4.72 -21.47 -1.53
N TYR A 170 5.51 -20.70 -2.24
CA TYR A 170 5.57 -20.74 -3.70
C TYR A 170 6.66 -21.71 -4.10
N ARG A 171 6.32 -22.75 -4.83
CA ARG A 171 7.26 -23.81 -5.20
C ARG A 171 7.25 -24.07 -6.71
N ASN A 172 8.44 -24.18 -7.24
CA ASN A 172 8.65 -24.71 -8.59
C ASN A 172 9.02 -26.19 -8.51
N ARG A 173 8.09 -27.06 -8.87
CA ARG A 173 8.35 -28.53 -8.92
C ARG A 173 8.85 -29.01 -10.29
N HIS A 174 9.05 -28.08 -11.22
CA HIS A 174 9.37 -28.38 -12.61
C HIS A 174 10.74 -27.87 -13.02
N LYS A 175 11.20 -28.24 -14.22
CA LYS A 175 12.49 -27.84 -14.78
C LYS A 175 12.50 -26.46 -15.45
N ARG A 176 11.31 -25.90 -15.74
CA ARG A 176 11.17 -24.57 -16.33
C ARG A 176 11.04 -23.54 -15.23
N THR A 177 11.71 -22.41 -15.41
CA THR A 177 11.51 -21.25 -14.54
C THR A 177 10.05 -20.83 -14.54
N ILE A 178 9.55 -20.47 -13.37
CA ILE A 178 8.25 -19.81 -13.20
C ILE A 178 8.47 -18.30 -13.28
N GLU A 179 7.62 -17.66 -14.07
CA GLU A 179 7.47 -16.21 -14.04
C GLU A 179 6.03 -15.88 -13.62
N MET A 180 5.88 -15.00 -12.64
CA MET A 180 4.58 -14.60 -12.14
C MET A 180 4.58 -13.14 -11.69
N VAL A 181 3.40 -12.54 -11.74
CA VAL A 181 3.09 -11.22 -11.17
C VAL A 181 2.14 -11.44 -10.01
N MET A 182 2.38 -10.72 -8.93
CA MET A 182 1.63 -10.81 -7.69
C MET A 182 1.20 -9.41 -7.25
N VAL A 183 -0.02 -9.32 -6.72
CA VAL A 183 -0.53 -8.18 -5.98
C VAL A 183 -0.82 -8.63 -4.55
N VAL A 184 -0.31 -7.85 -3.60
CA VAL A 184 -0.54 -8.06 -2.17
C VAL A 184 -1.34 -6.89 -1.63
#